data_9d040a3ec5fe60c67d677b62c413b772
#
_entry.id   9d040a3ec5fe60c67d677b62c413b772
#
_cell.length_a   1.000
_cell.length_b   1.000
_cell.length_c   1.000
_cell.angle_alpha   90.00
_cell.angle_beta   90.00
_cell.angle_gamma   90.00
#
_symmetry.space_group_name_H-M   'P 1'
#
loop_
_entity.id
_entity.type
_entity.pdbx_description
1 polymer ?
#
loop_
_entity_poly.entity_id
_entity_poly.type
_entity_poly.pdbx_seq_one_letter_code
_entity_poly.pdbx_strand_id
1 'polypeptide(L)'
;MIAFLFAGQGAQYVGMGKDLYEAFAQSRDVFDRADKVLGFSISKMCFEGPVDELKRTQNCQPAILTMSIAAWEGFKAAVSYQLSAVSYVAGLSLGEYSALVAAEAIKFEDAVYLVRRRGEFMEEEAMKHPGGMLSLIGLDLDTARKLCAEAKTEIANINCPGQIVISGGINQIRQAQALAPAYAAKEAIPLEVSGAFHSSLMQEAGLKLAKELDKIKISPPCIPVISNVTAKPLNSAAEIKDALVKQVAASVLWEGSMKFIISKGISNFIEFG
;
A
#
# COMPACT_ATOMS: atom_id res chain seq x y z
N MET A 1 -2.31 -22.84 9.42
CA MET A 1 -1.52 -21.59 9.37
C MET A 1 -2.06 -20.74 8.23
N ILE A 2 -2.32 -19.47 8.48
CA ILE A 2 -2.95 -18.54 7.52
C ILE A 2 -2.15 -17.25 7.51
N ALA A 3 -2.06 -16.58 6.35
CA ALA A 3 -1.61 -15.21 6.26
C ALA A 3 -2.76 -14.28 5.87
N PHE A 4 -2.77 -13.09 6.45
CA PHE A 4 -3.69 -12.03 6.06
C PHE A 4 -2.98 -11.01 5.19
N LEU A 5 -3.66 -10.61 4.13
CA LEU A 5 -3.17 -9.64 3.18
C LEU A 5 -4.08 -8.40 3.20
N PHE A 6 -3.49 -7.23 2.97
CA PHE A 6 -4.22 -5.98 2.94
C PHE A 6 -3.96 -5.24 1.63
N ALA A 7 -5.05 -4.81 1.00
CA ALA A 7 -5.01 -4.15 -0.28
C ALA A 7 -4.26 -2.82 -0.24
N GLY A 8 -3.64 -2.47 -1.37
CA GLY A 8 -2.99 -1.19 -1.62
C GLY A 8 -3.83 -0.25 -2.50
N GLN A 9 -3.23 0.88 -2.88
CA GLN A 9 -3.84 1.85 -3.78
C GLN A 9 -4.19 1.19 -5.13
N GLY A 10 -5.38 1.46 -5.63
CA GLY A 10 -5.98 0.84 -6.81
C GLY A 10 -7.19 -0.04 -6.48
N ALA A 11 -7.36 -0.44 -5.21
CA ALA A 11 -8.50 -1.25 -4.76
C ALA A 11 -9.78 -0.41 -4.49
N GLN A 12 -9.68 0.92 -4.41
CA GLN A 12 -10.80 1.79 -4.08
C GLN A 12 -11.87 1.84 -5.17
N TYR A 13 -13.12 1.83 -4.77
CA TYR A 13 -14.27 2.09 -5.63
C TYR A 13 -15.42 2.73 -4.84
N VAL A 14 -16.28 3.47 -5.52
CA VAL A 14 -17.47 4.07 -4.89
C VAL A 14 -18.45 2.96 -4.52
N GLY A 15 -18.89 2.96 -3.28
CA GLY A 15 -19.73 1.92 -2.67
C GLY A 15 -18.96 0.98 -1.74
N MET A 16 -17.61 1.02 -1.72
CA MET A 16 -16.81 0.12 -0.90
C MET A 16 -17.11 0.26 0.58
N GLY A 17 -17.32 -0.88 1.26
CA GLY A 17 -17.53 -0.99 2.71
C GLY A 17 -18.89 -0.54 3.22
N LYS A 18 -19.82 -0.11 2.36
CA LYS A 18 -21.18 0.29 2.78
C LYS A 18 -21.95 -0.88 3.36
N ASP A 19 -21.86 -2.03 2.74
CA ASP A 19 -22.46 -3.28 3.21
C ASP A 19 -21.90 -3.72 4.58
N LEU A 20 -20.62 -3.58 4.79
CA LEU A 20 -19.97 -3.87 6.07
C LEU A 20 -20.39 -2.87 7.15
N TYR A 21 -20.47 -1.59 6.82
CA TYR A 21 -20.96 -0.53 7.72
C TYR A 21 -22.39 -0.79 8.17
N GLU A 22 -23.26 -1.26 7.29
CA GLU A 22 -24.65 -1.57 7.57
C GLU A 22 -24.80 -2.87 8.38
N ALA A 23 -23.99 -3.90 8.06
CA ALA A 23 -24.12 -5.23 8.63
C ALA A 23 -23.45 -5.40 10.01
N PHE A 24 -22.31 -4.73 10.27
CA PHE A 24 -21.50 -4.96 11.46
C PHE A 24 -21.27 -3.67 12.25
N ALA A 25 -21.65 -3.68 13.54
CA ALA A 25 -21.41 -2.54 14.45
C ALA A 25 -19.90 -2.21 14.57
N GLN A 26 -19.03 -3.22 14.53
CA GLN A 26 -17.57 -3.09 14.60
C GLN A 26 -17.02 -2.38 13.36
N SER A 27 -17.52 -2.72 12.17
CA SER A 27 -17.13 -2.05 10.91
C SER A 27 -17.61 -0.61 10.90
N ARG A 28 -18.82 -0.35 11.40
CA ARG A 28 -19.37 1.01 11.55
C ARG A 28 -18.49 1.87 12.45
N ASP A 29 -18.11 1.37 13.62
CA ASP A 29 -17.20 2.06 14.54
C ASP A 29 -15.89 2.47 13.88
N VAL A 30 -15.32 1.60 13.03
CA VAL A 30 -14.09 1.91 12.28
C VAL A 30 -14.27 3.12 11.37
N PHE A 31 -15.36 3.17 10.58
CA PHE A 31 -15.63 4.31 9.71
C PHE A 31 -15.89 5.60 10.50
N ASP A 32 -16.69 5.52 11.58
CA ASP A 32 -17.00 6.68 12.42
C ASP A 32 -15.74 7.25 13.09
N ARG A 33 -14.82 6.40 13.53
CA ARG A 33 -13.52 6.81 14.09
C ARG A 33 -12.63 7.44 13.04
N ALA A 34 -12.59 6.90 11.82
CA ALA A 34 -11.84 7.49 10.72
C ALA A 34 -12.35 8.90 10.36
N ASP A 35 -13.66 9.07 10.24
CA ASP A 35 -14.31 10.38 10.02
C ASP A 35 -13.91 11.39 11.10
N LYS A 36 -13.93 10.96 12.37
CA LYS A 36 -13.52 11.80 13.50
C LYS A 36 -12.06 12.22 13.45
N VAL A 37 -11.14 11.31 13.10
CA VAL A 37 -9.69 11.60 12.98
C VAL A 37 -9.43 12.58 11.85
N LEU A 38 -10.08 12.39 10.71
CA LEU A 38 -9.87 13.18 9.52
C LEU A 38 -10.55 14.55 9.56
N GLY A 39 -11.60 14.72 10.41
CA GLY A 39 -12.40 15.94 10.48
C GLY A 39 -13.34 16.14 9.27
N PHE A 40 -13.50 15.12 8.43
CA PHE A 40 -14.47 15.06 7.33
C PHE A 40 -14.94 13.62 7.13
N SER A 41 -16.06 13.43 6.40
CA SER A 41 -16.63 12.11 6.21
C SER A 41 -15.94 11.34 5.08
N ILE A 42 -14.91 10.54 5.41
CA ILE A 42 -14.32 9.58 4.51
C ILE A 42 -15.29 8.43 4.21
N SER A 43 -16.15 8.09 5.17
CA SER A 43 -17.22 7.12 5.01
C SER A 43 -18.16 7.49 3.86
N LYS A 44 -18.65 8.74 3.84
CA LYS A 44 -19.50 9.25 2.75
C LYS A 44 -18.75 9.20 1.40
N MET A 45 -17.48 9.58 1.39
CA MET A 45 -16.65 9.52 0.18
C MET A 45 -16.49 8.07 -0.33
N CYS A 46 -16.29 7.10 0.55
CA CYS A 46 -16.26 5.68 0.20
C CYS A 46 -17.59 5.20 -0.38
N PHE A 47 -18.71 5.57 0.24
CA PHE A 47 -20.04 5.04 -0.11
C PHE A 47 -20.68 5.72 -1.32
N GLU A 48 -20.47 7.04 -1.48
CA GLU A 48 -21.19 7.87 -2.44
C GLU A 48 -20.29 8.61 -3.43
N GLY A 49 -18.97 8.62 -3.18
CA GLY A 49 -18.01 9.37 -4.00
C GLY A 49 -17.95 10.87 -3.69
N PRO A 50 -17.60 11.74 -4.66
CA PRO A 50 -17.35 11.41 -6.08
C PRO A 50 -16.06 10.62 -6.31
N VAL A 51 -16.02 9.86 -7.40
CA VAL A 51 -14.90 8.98 -7.72
C VAL A 51 -13.57 9.72 -7.88
N ASP A 52 -13.59 10.91 -8.43
CA ASP A 52 -12.37 11.71 -8.65
C ASP A 52 -11.74 12.16 -7.33
N GLU A 53 -12.55 12.52 -6.33
CA GLU A 53 -12.05 12.83 -4.99
C GLU A 53 -11.53 11.58 -4.27
N LEU A 54 -12.21 10.44 -4.43
CA LEU A 54 -11.78 9.16 -3.86
C LEU A 54 -10.46 8.67 -4.47
N LYS A 55 -10.19 8.96 -5.75
CA LYS A 55 -8.95 8.60 -6.46
C LYS A 55 -7.75 9.45 -6.03
N ARG A 56 -7.94 10.64 -5.47
CA ARG A 56 -6.82 11.48 -5.01
C ARG A 56 -6.02 10.74 -3.95
N THR A 57 -4.70 10.71 -4.11
CA THR A 57 -3.81 9.94 -3.24
C THR A 57 -4.01 10.23 -1.75
N GLN A 58 -4.20 11.51 -1.40
CA GLN A 58 -4.46 11.95 -0.02
C GLN A 58 -5.79 11.43 0.56
N ASN A 59 -6.79 11.13 -0.26
CA ASN A 59 -8.09 10.59 0.16
C ASN A 59 -8.14 9.06 0.04
N CYS A 60 -7.58 8.54 -1.05
CA CYS A 60 -7.53 7.13 -1.37
C CYS A 60 -6.85 6.31 -0.25
N GLN A 61 -5.73 6.80 0.27
CA GLN A 61 -4.97 6.08 1.29
C GLN A 61 -5.77 5.88 2.59
N PRO A 62 -6.32 6.92 3.24
CA PRO A 62 -7.14 6.70 4.43
C PRO A 62 -8.45 5.94 4.12
N ALA A 63 -9.02 6.08 2.92
CA ALA A 63 -10.22 5.34 2.52
C ALA A 63 -9.97 3.82 2.47
N ILE A 64 -8.90 3.38 1.81
CA ILE A 64 -8.55 1.95 1.70
C ILE A 64 -8.16 1.39 3.07
N LEU A 65 -7.36 2.11 3.87
CA LEU A 65 -7.01 1.67 5.22
C LEU A 65 -8.26 1.49 6.07
N THR A 66 -9.20 2.44 6.04
CA THR A 66 -10.46 2.37 6.80
C THR A 66 -11.29 1.17 6.34
N MET A 67 -11.45 0.98 5.03
CA MET A 67 -12.18 -0.16 4.46
C MET A 67 -11.54 -1.49 4.86
N SER A 68 -10.21 -1.61 4.72
CA SER A 68 -9.48 -2.85 5.07
C SER A 68 -9.64 -3.22 6.54
N ILE A 69 -9.54 -2.23 7.45
CA ILE A 69 -9.72 -2.47 8.89
C ILE A 69 -11.19 -2.72 9.23
N ALA A 70 -12.15 -2.04 8.56
CA ALA A 70 -13.57 -2.34 8.72
C ALA A 70 -13.90 -3.78 8.28
N ALA A 71 -13.34 -4.24 7.17
CA ALA A 71 -13.48 -5.63 6.72
C ALA A 71 -12.85 -6.62 7.72
N TRP A 72 -11.67 -6.31 8.25
CA TRP A 72 -11.00 -7.09 9.27
C TRP A 72 -11.83 -7.18 10.58
N GLU A 73 -12.37 -6.07 11.08
CA GLU A 73 -13.20 -6.05 12.29
C GLU A 73 -14.54 -6.78 12.07
N GLY A 74 -15.18 -6.61 10.90
CA GLY A 74 -16.37 -7.36 10.52
C GLY A 74 -16.10 -8.87 10.43
N PHE A 75 -14.97 -9.27 9.85
CA PHE A 75 -14.54 -10.67 9.81
C PHE A 75 -14.36 -11.26 11.21
N LYS A 76 -13.67 -10.55 12.12
CA LYS A 76 -13.52 -10.99 13.52
C LYS A 76 -14.86 -11.16 14.24
N ALA A 77 -15.85 -10.30 13.94
CA ALA A 77 -17.17 -10.38 14.53
C ALA A 77 -18.00 -11.55 13.98
N ALA A 78 -17.85 -11.85 12.68
CA ALA A 78 -18.62 -12.90 12.00
C ALA A 78 -18.09 -14.31 12.28
N VAL A 79 -16.77 -14.47 12.45
CA VAL A 79 -16.15 -15.76 12.70
C VAL A 79 -15.47 -15.73 14.07
N SER A 80 -15.74 -16.74 14.91
CA SER A 80 -15.05 -16.89 16.20
C SER A 80 -13.56 -17.26 15.96
N TYR A 81 -12.83 -16.32 15.34
CA TYR A 81 -11.48 -16.55 14.88
C TYR A 81 -10.47 -16.15 15.95
N GLN A 82 -9.53 -17.06 16.24
CA GLN A 82 -8.44 -16.75 17.16
C GLN A 82 -7.26 -16.17 16.38
N LEU A 83 -6.81 -14.95 16.74
CA LEU A 83 -5.63 -14.31 16.18
C LEU A 83 -4.38 -15.20 16.20
N SER A 84 -4.31 -16.13 17.17
CA SER A 84 -3.22 -17.12 17.29
C SER A 84 -3.08 -18.07 16.09
N ALA A 85 -4.08 -18.18 15.22
CA ALA A 85 -4.00 -18.96 14.00
C ALA A 85 -3.37 -18.22 12.82
N VAL A 86 -3.21 -16.87 12.93
CA VAL A 86 -2.57 -16.03 11.92
C VAL A 86 -1.07 -16.07 12.11
N SER A 87 -0.35 -16.51 11.08
CA SER A 87 1.10 -16.66 11.15
C SER A 87 1.86 -15.42 10.64
N TYR A 88 1.30 -14.72 9.66
CA TYR A 88 1.88 -13.53 9.05
C TYR A 88 0.79 -12.58 8.59
N VAL A 89 1.11 -11.28 8.58
CA VAL A 89 0.33 -10.26 7.91
C VAL A 89 1.23 -9.50 6.94
N ALA A 90 0.67 -9.10 5.80
CA ALA A 90 1.37 -8.29 4.80
C ALA A 90 0.38 -7.37 4.10
N GLY A 91 0.87 -6.29 3.51
CA GLY A 91 0.04 -5.39 2.73
C GLY A 91 0.87 -4.68 1.66
N LEU A 92 0.29 -4.45 0.49
CA LEU A 92 0.98 -3.81 -0.63
C LEU A 92 1.01 -2.30 -0.43
N SER A 93 2.21 -1.71 -0.30
CA SER A 93 2.43 -0.27 -0.12
C SER A 93 1.58 0.31 1.03
N LEU A 94 0.47 0.96 0.75
CA LEU A 94 -0.49 1.42 1.75
C LEU A 94 -0.98 0.30 2.68
N GLY A 95 -1.22 -0.87 2.13
CA GLY A 95 -1.68 -2.04 2.89
C GLY A 95 -0.75 -2.46 4.03
N GLU A 96 0.55 -2.10 3.98
CA GLU A 96 1.48 -2.35 5.10
C GLU A 96 1.04 -1.62 6.38
N TYR A 97 0.43 -0.43 6.26
CA TYR A 97 -0.16 0.27 7.41
C TYR A 97 -1.37 -0.48 7.98
N SER A 98 -2.24 -1.01 7.11
CA SER A 98 -3.36 -1.86 7.55
C SER A 98 -2.86 -3.13 8.24
N ALA A 99 -1.80 -3.76 7.72
CA ALA A 99 -1.16 -4.92 8.35
C ALA A 99 -0.57 -4.57 9.73
N LEU A 100 0.04 -3.40 9.88
CA LEU A 100 0.57 -2.91 11.16
C LEU A 100 -0.54 -2.62 12.18
N VAL A 101 -1.70 -2.13 11.75
CA VAL A 101 -2.88 -1.97 12.61
C VAL A 101 -3.41 -3.35 13.04
N ALA A 102 -3.58 -4.29 12.11
CA ALA A 102 -4.05 -5.64 12.41
C ALA A 102 -3.10 -6.42 13.34
N ALA A 103 -1.79 -6.11 13.28
CA ALA A 103 -0.76 -6.63 14.17
C ALA A 103 -0.58 -5.83 15.47
N GLU A 104 -1.45 -4.87 15.76
CA GLU A 104 -1.43 -4.01 16.96
C GLU A 104 -0.14 -3.19 17.14
N ALA A 105 0.65 -3.04 16.06
CA ALA A 105 1.88 -2.26 16.08
C ALA A 105 1.64 -0.74 16.06
N ILE A 106 0.57 -0.31 15.38
CA ILE A 106 0.13 1.10 15.29
C ILE A 106 -1.37 1.14 15.62
N LYS A 107 -1.80 2.12 16.40
CA LYS A 107 -3.24 2.36 16.63
C LYS A 107 -3.93 2.78 15.35
N PHE A 108 -5.18 2.40 15.18
CA PHE A 108 -5.96 2.71 13.98
C PHE A 108 -6.01 4.21 13.70
N GLU A 109 -6.29 5.03 14.72
CA GLU A 109 -6.36 6.48 14.59
C GLU A 109 -5.03 7.10 14.13
N ASP A 110 -3.92 6.63 14.70
CA ASP A 110 -2.58 7.06 14.32
C ASP A 110 -2.27 6.65 12.87
N ALA A 111 -2.69 5.45 12.46
CA ALA A 111 -2.51 4.97 11.09
C ALA A 111 -3.35 5.79 10.09
N VAL A 112 -4.63 6.09 10.39
CA VAL A 112 -5.47 6.97 9.55
C VAL A 112 -4.82 8.34 9.38
N TYR A 113 -4.34 8.94 10.47
CA TYR A 113 -3.61 10.20 10.41
C TYR A 113 -2.36 10.10 9.53
N LEU A 114 -1.52 9.08 9.78
CA LEU A 114 -0.25 8.89 9.04
C LEU A 114 -0.47 8.70 7.54
N VAL A 115 -1.42 7.86 7.14
CA VAL A 115 -1.65 7.60 5.71
C VAL A 115 -2.28 8.80 5.01
N ARG A 116 -3.06 9.62 5.73
CA ARG A 116 -3.51 10.93 5.24
C ARG A 116 -2.31 11.84 4.97
N ARG A 117 -1.41 12.00 5.95
CA ARG A 117 -0.18 12.80 5.79
C ARG A 117 0.73 12.25 4.68
N ARG A 118 0.89 10.93 4.63
CA ARG A 118 1.66 10.26 3.57
C ARG A 118 1.09 10.59 2.19
N GLY A 119 -0.22 10.47 2.01
CA GLY A 119 -0.90 10.80 0.76
C GLY A 119 -0.71 12.26 0.35
N GLU A 120 -0.83 13.19 1.30
CA GLU A 120 -0.60 14.63 1.08
C GLU A 120 0.84 14.91 0.64
N PHE A 121 1.83 14.33 1.32
CA PHE A 121 3.25 14.52 0.97
C PHE A 121 3.58 13.92 -0.40
N MET A 122 3.03 12.74 -0.72
CA MET A 122 3.24 12.11 -2.03
C MET A 122 2.57 12.92 -3.15
N GLU A 123 1.38 13.49 -2.92
CA GLU A 123 0.68 14.35 -3.88
C GLU A 123 1.44 15.67 -4.09
N GLU A 124 1.98 16.26 -3.01
CA GLU A 124 2.82 17.46 -3.09
C GLU A 124 4.08 17.23 -3.93
N GLU A 125 4.78 16.11 -3.72
CA GLU A 125 5.98 15.79 -4.51
C GLU A 125 5.62 15.45 -5.97
N ALA A 126 4.48 14.81 -6.23
CA ALA A 126 4.00 14.56 -7.58
C ALA A 126 3.71 15.86 -8.36
N MET A 127 3.21 16.90 -7.67
CA MET A 127 3.01 18.23 -8.29
C MET A 127 4.33 18.92 -8.61
N LYS A 128 5.36 18.78 -7.77
CA LYS A 128 6.70 19.36 -7.99
C LYS A 128 7.47 18.62 -9.08
N HIS A 129 7.30 17.31 -9.13
CA HIS A 129 8.01 16.39 -10.02
C HIS A 129 7.00 15.55 -10.82
N PRO A 130 6.40 16.12 -11.89
CA PRO A 130 5.43 15.40 -12.71
C PRO A 130 6.00 14.09 -13.24
N GLY A 131 5.35 12.99 -12.90
CA GLY A 131 5.79 11.65 -13.22
C GLY A 131 4.62 10.67 -13.32
N GLY A 132 4.96 9.40 -13.47
CA GLY A 132 3.97 8.34 -13.60
C GLY A 132 4.56 6.97 -13.33
N MET A 133 3.72 5.96 -13.51
CA MET A 133 4.09 4.56 -13.35
C MET A 133 3.63 3.76 -14.58
N LEU A 134 4.39 2.71 -14.91
CA LEU A 134 4.13 1.84 -16.04
C LEU A 134 4.23 0.38 -15.58
N SER A 135 3.17 -0.39 -15.78
CA SER A 135 3.19 -1.84 -15.54
C SER A 135 3.74 -2.56 -16.76
N LEU A 136 4.82 -3.31 -16.57
CA LEU A 136 5.45 -4.14 -17.58
C LEU A 136 5.03 -5.59 -17.34
N ILE A 137 4.41 -6.20 -18.34
CA ILE A 137 3.94 -7.58 -18.31
C ILE A 137 4.83 -8.45 -19.19
N GLY A 138 5.25 -9.60 -18.65
CA GLY A 138 6.01 -10.61 -19.38
C GLY A 138 7.53 -10.46 -19.28
N LEU A 139 8.04 -9.44 -18.57
CA LEU A 139 9.49 -9.27 -18.35
C LEU A 139 9.92 -9.92 -17.04
N ASP A 140 11.12 -10.49 -17.04
CA ASP A 140 11.85 -10.79 -15.82
C ASP A 140 12.50 -9.51 -15.24
N LEU A 141 12.96 -9.61 -13.99
CA LEU A 141 13.51 -8.48 -13.26
C LEU A 141 14.79 -7.91 -13.90
N ASP A 142 15.66 -8.77 -14.45
CA ASP A 142 16.93 -8.32 -15.04
C ASP A 142 16.70 -7.60 -16.36
N THR A 143 15.76 -8.07 -17.16
CA THR A 143 15.33 -7.40 -18.40
C THR A 143 14.64 -6.07 -18.08
N ALA A 144 13.76 -6.02 -17.07
CA ALA A 144 13.14 -4.78 -16.63
C ALA A 144 14.16 -3.75 -16.11
N ARG A 145 15.21 -4.20 -15.40
CA ARG A 145 16.33 -3.32 -14.97
C ARG A 145 17.09 -2.71 -16.15
N LYS A 146 17.34 -3.49 -17.21
CA LYS A 146 18.01 -2.98 -18.42
C LYS A 146 17.15 -1.90 -19.09
N LEU A 147 15.85 -2.14 -19.23
CA LEU A 147 14.90 -1.15 -19.74
C LEU A 147 14.89 0.11 -18.87
N CYS A 148 14.85 -0.03 -17.54
CA CYS A 148 14.90 1.09 -16.60
C CYS A 148 16.20 1.90 -16.77
N ALA A 149 17.35 1.26 -16.93
CA ALA A 149 18.63 1.94 -17.12
C ALA A 149 18.64 2.77 -18.41
N GLU A 150 18.08 2.25 -19.51
CA GLU A 150 18.01 2.95 -20.79
C GLU A 150 17.00 4.11 -20.74
N ALA A 151 15.82 3.89 -20.16
CA ALA A 151 14.76 4.89 -20.06
C ALA A 151 14.94 5.87 -18.88
N LYS A 152 15.94 5.66 -18.01
CA LYS A 152 16.18 6.42 -16.77
C LYS A 152 14.97 6.42 -15.83
N THR A 153 14.34 5.27 -15.69
CA THR A 153 13.26 4.98 -14.74
C THR A 153 13.74 4.06 -13.62
N GLU A 154 12.91 3.83 -12.61
CA GLU A 154 13.23 3.00 -11.46
C GLU A 154 12.19 1.87 -11.30
N ILE A 155 12.61 0.73 -10.74
CA ILE A 155 11.67 -0.34 -10.36
C ILE A 155 10.87 0.15 -9.15
N ALA A 156 9.56 0.27 -9.31
CA ALA A 156 8.64 0.68 -8.25
C ALA A 156 8.03 -0.52 -7.51
N ASN A 157 7.55 -1.54 -8.25
CA ASN A 157 6.98 -2.74 -7.64
C ASN A 157 7.47 -3.99 -8.36
N ILE A 158 7.80 -5.02 -7.59
CA ILE A 158 7.97 -6.39 -8.06
C ILE A 158 6.77 -7.18 -7.55
N ASN A 159 5.69 -7.28 -8.39
CA ASN A 159 4.39 -7.77 -7.94
C ASN A 159 4.32 -9.31 -7.95
N CYS A 160 4.68 -9.91 -9.06
CA CYS A 160 4.74 -11.36 -9.21
C CYS A 160 5.65 -11.71 -10.40
N PRO A 161 5.99 -12.99 -10.64
CA PRO A 161 6.74 -13.38 -11.81
C PRO A 161 6.12 -12.84 -13.11
N GLY A 162 6.87 -12.01 -13.83
CA GLY A 162 6.41 -11.41 -15.09
C GLY A 162 5.51 -10.16 -14.94
N GLN A 163 5.33 -9.62 -13.73
CA GLN A 163 4.64 -8.34 -13.52
C GLN A 163 5.48 -7.40 -12.68
N ILE A 164 6.04 -6.39 -13.31
CA ILE A 164 6.91 -5.38 -12.70
C ILE A 164 6.34 -4.00 -13.01
N VAL A 165 6.30 -3.12 -12.02
CA VAL A 165 5.93 -1.73 -12.20
C VAL A 165 7.18 -0.87 -12.11
N ILE A 166 7.33 0.04 -13.07
CA ILE A 166 8.39 1.04 -13.08
C ILE A 166 7.82 2.44 -12.87
N SER A 167 8.65 3.33 -12.36
CA SER A 167 8.29 4.68 -11.99
C SER A 167 9.35 5.67 -12.44
N GLY A 168 8.94 6.91 -12.76
CA GLY A 168 9.86 7.96 -13.20
C GLY A 168 9.14 9.20 -13.70
N GLY A 169 9.90 10.19 -14.16
CA GLY A 169 9.33 11.38 -14.75
C GLY A 169 8.52 11.07 -16.01
N ILE A 170 7.57 11.94 -16.36
CA ILE A 170 6.58 11.66 -17.41
C ILE A 170 7.22 11.34 -18.77
N ASN A 171 8.32 12.00 -19.13
CA ASN A 171 9.03 11.74 -20.39
C ASN A 171 9.77 10.41 -20.35
N GLN A 172 10.37 10.05 -19.22
CA GLN A 172 11.03 8.77 -19.01
C GLN A 172 10.03 7.60 -19.09
N ILE A 173 8.83 7.75 -18.52
CA ILE A 173 7.77 6.74 -18.62
C ILE A 173 7.29 6.56 -20.06
N ARG A 174 7.12 7.64 -20.82
CA ARG A 174 6.80 7.57 -22.26
C ARG A 174 7.91 6.86 -23.07
N GLN A 175 9.17 7.17 -22.77
CA GLN A 175 10.32 6.49 -23.38
C GLN A 175 10.32 5.00 -23.04
N ALA A 176 10.13 4.64 -21.76
CA ALA A 176 10.07 3.24 -21.33
C ALA A 176 8.94 2.48 -22.03
N GLN A 177 7.75 3.11 -22.17
CA GLN A 177 6.63 2.52 -22.90
C GLN A 177 6.97 2.25 -24.37
N ALA A 178 7.64 3.18 -25.03
CA ALA A 178 8.07 3.00 -26.43
C ALA A 178 9.16 1.93 -26.59
N LEU A 179 10.02 1.76 -25.60
CA LEU A 179 11.10 0.75 -25.60
C LEU A 179 10.59 -0.66 -25.24
N ALA A 180 9.50 -0.79 -24.48
CA ALA A 180 9.02 -2.05 -23.93
C ALA A 180 8.90 -3.19 -24.97
N PRO A 181 8.42 -2.98 -26.21
CA PRO A 181 8.38 -4.02 -27.24
C PRO A 181 9.77 -4.55 -27.64
N ALA A 182 10.80 -3.69 -27.68
CA ALA A 182 12.17 -4.08 -28.00
C ALA A 182 12.79 -4.99 -26.93
N TYR A 183 12.28 -4.91 -25.69
CA TYR A 183 12.63 -5.78 -24.58
C TYR A 183 11.72 -7.01 -24.46
N ALA A 184 10.86 -7.26 -25.47
CA ALA A 184 9.89 -8.36 -25.49
C ALA A 184 8.86 -8.34 -24.35
N ALA A 185 8.51 -7.15 -23.85
CA ALA A 185 7.34 -7.01 -22.97
C ALA A 185 6.07 -7.42 -23.73
N LYS A 186 5.21 -8.21 -23.09
CA LYS A 186 3.92 -8.58 -23.67
C LYS A 186 2.97 -7.38 -23.68
N GLU A 187 2.99 -6.60 -22.60
CA GLU A 187 2.22 -5.38 -22.45
C GLU A 187 3.00 -4.35 -21.63
N ALA A 188 2.73 -3.07 -21.88
CA ALA A 188 3.25 -1.92 -21.14
C ALA A 188 2.09 -0.96 -20.88
N ILE A 189 1.51 -1.04 -19.67
CA ILE A 189 0.24 -0.40 -19.31
C ILE A 189 0.52 0.78 -18.38
N PRO A 190 0.27 2.04 -18.81
CA PRO A 190 0.31 3.19 -17.92
C PRO A 190 -0.70 3.04 -16.78
N LEU A 191 -0.27 3.35 -15.55
CA LEU A 191 -1.15 3.32 -14.39
C LEU A 191 -1.81 4.68 -14.17
N GLU A 192 -3.09 4.67 -13.75
CA GLU A 192 -3.84 5.88 -13.38
C GLU A 192 -3.41 6.37 -11.99
N VAL A 193 -2.21 6.94 -11.89
CA VAL A 193 -1.66 7.51 -10.65
C VAL A 193 -1.18 8.93 -10.87
N SER A 194 -1.16 9.73 -9.80
CA SER A 194 -0.81 11.15 -9.87
C SER A 194 0.70 11.42 -9.91
N GLY A 195 1.56 10.41 -9.70
CA GLY A 195 2.99 10.65 -9.58
C GLY A 195 3.87 9.41 -9.72
N ALA A 196 5.18 9.64 -9.67
CA ALA A 196 6.21 8.62 -9.73
C ALA A 196 6.44 7.96 -8.36
N PHE A 197 5.44 7.24 -7.85
CA PHE A 197 5.53 6.61 -6.53
C PHE A 197 6.59 5.51 -6.50
N HIS A 198 7.14 5.27 -5.30
CA HIS A 198 8.20 4.27 -5.08
C HIS A 198 9.46 4.49 -5.91
N SER A 199 9.82 5.76 -6.14
CA SER A 199 11.06 6.18 -6.80
C SER A 199 11.77 7.26 -6.00
N SER A 200 13.00 7.60 -6.40
CA SER A 200 13.79 8.68 -5.81
C SER A 200 13.07 10.05 -5.81
N LEU A 201 12.11 10.25 -6.72
CA LEU A 201 11.28 11.47 -6.78
C LEU A 201 10.34 11.65 -5.57
N MET A 202 10.15 10.59 -4.75
CA MET A 202 9.35 10.62 -3.52
C MET A 202 10.19 10.74 -2.24
N GLN A 203 11.50 10.96 -2.34
CA GLN A 203 12.39 10.98 -1.18
C GLN A 203 11.99 12.03 -0.13
N GLU A 204 11.64 13.25 -0.58
CA GLU A 204 11.21 14.31 0.33
C GLU A 204 9.89 13.98 1.05
N ALA A 205 8.97 13.28 0.40
CA ALA A 205 7.76 12.78 1.05
C ALA A 205 8.10 11.81 2.19
N GLY A 206 9.08 10.91 1.98
CA GLY A 206 9.59 10.02 3.03
C GLY A 206 10.19 10.77 4.21
N LEU A 207 11.00 11.82 3.97
CA LEU A 207 11.59 12.65 5.02
C LEU A 207 10.53 13.44 5.81
N LYS A 208 9.49 13.92 5.16
CA LYS A 208 8.34 14.57 5.82
C LYS A 208 7.57 13.57 6.68
N LEU A 209 7.34 12.36 6.15
CA LEU A 209 6.66 11.29 6.86
C LEU A 209 7.43 10.85 8.12
N ALA A 210 8.78 10.84 8.09
CA ALA A 210 9.60 10.53 9.25
C ALA A 210 9.26 11.42 10.46
N LYS A 211 9.04 12.73 10.23
CA LYS A 211 8.66 13.68 11.28
C LYS A 211 7.27 13.40 11.87
N GLU A 212 6.36 12.87 11.08
CA GLU A 212 5.03 12.46 11.58
C GLU A 212 5.11 11.15 12.37
N LEU A 213 5.93 10.20 11.91
CA LEU A 213 6.20 8.94 12.62
C LEU A 213 6.87 9.17 14.00
N ASP A 214 7.62 10.28 14.18
CA ASP A 214 8.18 10.66 15.47
C ASP A 214 7.13 11.03 16.54
N LYS A 215 5.93 11.41 16.10
CA LYS A 215 4.87 11.88 16.99
C LYS A 215 3.97 10.74 17.51
N ILE A 216 4.06 9.56 16.92
CA ILE A 216 3.18 8.43 17.26
C ILE A 216 3.92 7.33 18.00
N LYS A 217 3.17 6.56 18.77
CA LYS A 217 3.67 5.37 19.44
C LYS A 217 3.60 4.16 18.53
N ILE A 218 4.74 3.58 18.21
CA ILE A 218 4.86 2.29 17.53
C ILE A 218 5.29 1.23 18.54
N SER A 219 4.66 0.06 18.48
CA SER A 219 4.96 -1.10 19.31
C SER A 219 5.49 -2.24 18.45
N PRO A 220 6.21 -3.22 19.02
CA PRO A 220 6.48 -4.47 18.33
C PRO A 220 5.17 -5.14 17.91
N PRO A 221 5.08 -5.72 16.70
CA PRO A 221 3.85 -6.33 16.21
C PRO A 221 3.56 -7.64 16.94
N CYS A 222 2.29 -7.90 17.30
CA CYS A 222 1.86 -9.17 17.90
C CYS A 222 1.76 -10.33 16.88
N ILE A 223 1.67 -10.00 15.58
CA ILE A 223 1.75 -10.92 14.45
C ILE A 223 2.87 -10.42 13.53
N PRO A 224 3.80 -11.27 13.06
CA PRO A 224 4.88 -10.84 12.17
C PRO A 224 4.35 -10.13 10.92
N VAL A 225 4.73 -8.86 10.73
CA VAL A 225 4.41 -8.03 9.56
C VAL A 225 5.54 -8.13 8.56
N ILE A 226 5.26 -8.44 7.30
CA ILE A 226 6.28 -8.51 6.25
C ILE A 226 6.47 -7.14 5.60
N SER A 227 7.71 -6.64 5.68
CA SER A 227 8.08 -5.35 5.10
C SER A 227 8.11 -5.36 3.57
N ASN A 228 7.56 -4.33 2.95
CA ASN A 228 7.64 -4.14 1.50
C ASN A 228 9.07 -3.88 1.01
N VAL A 229 9.92 -3.27 1.86
CA VAL A 229 11.29 -2.88 1.49
C VAL A 229 12.27 -4.05 1.56
N THR A 230 12.08 -4.96 2.50
CA THR A 230 13.02 -6.07 2.75
C THR A 230 12.47 -7.44 2.43
N ALA A 231 11.16 -7.58 2.23
CA ALA A 231 10.44 -8.86 2.12
C ALA A 231 10.70 -9.80 3.31
N LYS A 232 10.94 -9.23 4.52
CA LYS A 232 11.23 -9.95 5.76
C LYS A 232 10.35 -9.44 6.90
N PRO A 233 10.14 -10.23 7.97
CA PRO A 233 9.41 -9.77 9.15
C PRO A 233 10.05 -8.55 9.79
N LEU A 234 9.21 -7.61 10.24
CA LEU A 234 9.57 -6.49 11.11
C LEU A 234 9.42 -6.92 12.57
N ASN A 235 10.42 -6.67 13.40
CA ASN A 235 10.49 -7.20 14.76
C ASN A 235 10.48 -6.11 15.84
N SER A 236 10.70 -4.86 15.47
CA SER A 236 10.80 -3.76 16.43
C SER A 236 10.17 -2.48 15.91
N ALA A 237 9.81 -1.57 16.82
CA ALA A 237 9.31 -0.24 16.49
C ALA A 237 10.30 0.56 15.62
N ALA A 238 11.60 0.42 15.87
CA ALA A 238 12.63 1.10 15.10
C ALA A 238 12.69 0.58 13.65
N GLU A 239 12.64 -0.76 13.46
CA GLU A 239 12.59 -1.37 12.12
C GLU A 239 11.33 -0.96 11.35
N ILE A 240 10.17 -0.91 12.02
CA ILE A 240 8.89 -0.48 11.41
C ILE A 240 9.02 0.96 10.92
N LYS A 241 9.51 1.87 11.78
CA LYS A 241 9.67 3.27 11.44
C LYS A 241 10.61 3.47 10.24
N ASP A 242 11.79 2.86 10.28
CA ASP A 242 12.78 2.92 9.19
C ASP A 242 12.20 2.36 7.87
N ALA A 243 11.51 1.22 7.95
CA ALA A 243 10.87 0.60 6.79
C ALA A 243 9.79 1.51 6.17
N LEU A 244 8.90 2.10 6.97
CA LEU A 244 7.83 2.98 6.49
C LEU A 244 8.38 4.25 5.84
N VAL A 245 9.44 4.84 6.38
CA VAL A 245 10.11 6.00 5.76
C VAL A 245 10.72 5.63 4.42
N LYS A 246 11.47 4.53 4.36
CA LYS A 246 12.11 4.05 3.13
C LYS A 246 11.11 3.61 2.07
N GLN A 247 9.99 3.02 2.48
CA GLN A 247 8.97 2.47 1.58
C GLN A 247 8.43 3.51 0.58
N VAL A 248 8.35 4.78 0.98
CA VAL A 248 7.79 5.86 0.12
C VAL A 248 8.61 6.04 -1.17
N ALA A 249 9.93 5.86 -1.09
CA ALA A 249 10.87 6.06 -2.19
C ALA A 249 11.59 4.77 -2.66
N ALA A 250 11.25 3.61 -2.08
CA ALA A 250 11.88 2.34 -2.40
C ALA A 250 10.91 1.39 -3.10
N SER A 251 11.46 0.42 -3.83
CA SER A 251 10.69 -0.64 -4.49
C SER A 251 9.89 -1.47 -3.49
N VAL A 252 8.65 -1.77 -3.83
CA VAL A 252 7.78 -2.72 -3.12
C VAL A 252 8.13 -4.14 -3.58
N LEU A 253 8.71 -4.95 -2.70
CA LEU A 253 9.14 -6.33 -2.96
C LEU A 253 8.01 -7.33 -2.70
N TRP A 254 6.84 -7.16 -3.36
CA TRP A 254 5.65 -7.97 -3.07
C TRP A 254 5.84 -9.45 -3.38
N GLU A 255 6.42 -9.76 -4.55
CA GLU A 255 6.76 -11.14 -4.92
C GLU A 255 7.69 -11.78 -3.88
N GLY A 256 8.68 -11.04 -3.38
CA GLY A 256 9.59 -11.50 -2.33
C GLY A 256 8.85 -11.78 -1.02
N SER A 257 7.91 -10.90 -0.65
CA SER A 257 7.07 -11.06 0.54
C SER A 257 6.21 -12.33 0.46
N MET A 258 5.57 -12.57 -0.69
CA MET A 258 4.76 -13.77 -0.89
C MET A 258 5.62 -15.05 -0.90
N LYS A 259 6.77 -15.04 -1.59
CA LYS A 259 7.72 -16.16 -1.57
C LYS A 259 8.21 -16.47 -0.16
N PHE A 260 8.51 -15.45 0.66
CA PHE A 260 8.89 -15.63 2.04
C PHE A 260 7.77 -16.33 2.83
N ILE A 261 6.54 -15.82 2.78
CA ILE A 261 5.40 -16.39 3.51
C ILE A 261 5.14 -17.85 3.08
N ILE A 262 5.14 -18.13 1.77
CA ILE A 262 4.95 -19.48 1.22
C ILE A 262 6.07 -20.43 1.68
N SER A 263 7.33 -19.96 1.73
CA SER A 263 8.46 -20.75 2.19
C SER A 263 8.36 -21.18 3.67
N LYS A 264 7.49 -20.51 4.45
CA LYS A 264 7.15 -20.89 5.84
C LYS A 264 6.00 -21.90 5.94
N GLY A 265 5.57 -22.48 4.82
CA GLY A 265 4.51 -23.48 4.77
C GLY A 265 3.10 -22.91 4.85
N ILE A 266 2.93 -21.61 4.59
CA ILE A 266 1.61 -20.96 4.51
C ILE A 266 1.01 -21.23 3.13
N SER A 267 -0.19 -21.78 3.08
CA SER A 267 -0.94 -22.07 1.84
C SER A 267 -2.31 -21.40 1.79
N ASN A 268 -2.78 -20.85 2.91
CA ASN A 268 -4.07 -20.19 3.00
C ASN A 268 -3.85 -18.68 3.18
N PHE A 269 -4.52 -17.89 2.35
CA PHE A 269 -4.45 -16.44 2.38
C PHE A 269 -5.87 -15.87 2.41
N ILE A 270 -6.07 -14.82 3.20
CA ILE A 270 -7.30 -14.03 3.24
C ILE A 270 -6.90 -12.58 3.01
N GLU A 271 -7.51 -11.94 2.02
CA GLU A 271 -7.28 -10.54 1.71
C GLU A 271 -8.43 -9.67 2.19
N PHE A 272 -8.10 -8.50 2.76
CA PHE A 272 -9.01 -7.49 3.25
C PHE A 272 -8.77 -6.17 2.48
N GLY A 273 -9.86 -5.63 1.88
CA GLY A 273 -9.83 -4.37 1.15
C GLY A 273 -10.53 -4.36 -0.18
#